data_f46569b6bf825b2776083132c4a71e23
#
_entry.id   f46569b6bf825b2776083132c4a71e23
#
_cell.length_a   1.000
_cell.length_b   1.000
_cell.length_c   1.000
_cell.angle_alpha   90.00
_cell.angle_beta   90.00
_cell.angle_gamma   90.00
#
_symmetry.space_group_name_H-M   'P 1'
#
loop_
_entity.id
_entity.type
_entity.pdbx_description
1 polymer ?
#
loop_
_entity_poly.entity_id
_entity_poly.type
_entity_poly.pdbx_seq_one_letter_code
_entity_poly.pdbx_strand_id
1 'polypeptide(L)'
;MATTTAEGSQSTLRELTLRGIIIGGLITLIFTAANVYLGLKVGLTFATSIPAAVISMAVLRRFAGHNIKENNIVQTIASAAGTLSAIIFVLPGLVMVGYWQGFSFIDTAAVCAIGGVLGVMYSIPLRRALVTGSDLPYPEGVAAAEVLKVGDSTGAEGEAAHEENTKGLHVILFGGILSAVMALLAAMKAAASEVAAYFKLGSGATTLGTSLSLALIGVGHLVGLAVGIAMLVGVVISYIFLLPIFTGGEGLGDPATLMETVDTVFANKIRFIGVGTMAIAAIWTLIKIAGPIAKGMAESFSSSRHRKSGQKVNVEEQDIPAPYVIGTIIVLMFPIGLLLWNFVRGTDIHDHMAVLIAVSVLFTLLVGLIIASVCGLSLIHISEPTRLRRIS
;
A
#
# COMPACT_ATOMS: atom_id res chain seq x y z
N MET A 1 35.94 4.19 46.90
CA MET A 1 36.33 4.83 45.64
C MET A 1 35.13 4.79 44.70
N ALA A 2 34.60 5.94 44.45
CA ALA A 2 33.34 6.12 43.73
C ALA A 2 33.52 5.87 42.23
N THR A 3 32.79 4.92 41.67
CA THR A 3 32.56 4.79 40.25
C THR A 3 31.41 5.72 39.89
N THR A 4 31.76 6.89 39.46
CA THR A 4 30.83 7.85 38.84
C THR A 4 30.40 7.27 37.50
N THR A 5 29.22 6.69 37.47
CA THR A 5 28.53 6.39 36.21
C THR A 5 28.20 7.71 35.54
N ALA A 6 28.84 7.96 34.44
CA ALA A 6 28.49 9.03 33.51
C ALA A 6 27.07 8.76 32.95
N GLU A 7 26.03 9.27 33.59
CA GLU A 7 24.76 9.52 32.98
C GLU A 7 24.97 10.65 31.97
N GLY A 8 25.42 10.24 30.79
CA GLY A 8 25.53 11.13 29.64
C GLY A 8 24.17 11.74 29.32
N SER A 9 24.16 13.06 29.34
CA SER A 9 23.12 13.92 28.80
C SER A 9 22.52 13.30 27.52
N GLN A 10 21.37 12.62 27.64
CA GLN A 10 20.53 12.35 26.50
C GLN A 10 19.98 13.70 26.02
N SER A 11 20.76 14.36 25.16
CA SER A 11 20.23 15.46 24.37
C SER A 11 18.94 14.97 23.76
N THR A 12 17.82 15.63 24.05
CA THR A 12 16.51 15.35 23.46
C THR A 12 16.64 15.57 21.95
N LEU A 13 17.00 14.52 21.23
CA LEU A 13 17.11 14.55 19.78
C LEU A 13 15.74 14.95 19.24
N ARG A 14 15.69 16.03 18.46
CA ARG A 14 14.44 16.51 17.87
C ARG A 14 14.01 15.50 16.80
N GLU A 15 12.88 14.85 17.04
CA GLU A 15 12.29 13.90 16.10
C GLU A 15 11.54 14.63 14.98
N LEU A 16 10.60 15.49 15.38
CA LEU A 16 9.73 16.23 14.46
C LEU A 16 10.34 17.58 14.13
N THR A 17 10.86 17.73 12.92
CA THR A 17 11.44 18.97 12.40
C THR A 17 10.63 19.48 11.21
N LEU A 18 10.53 20.79 11.03
CA LEU A 18 9.83 21.37 9.88
C LEU A 18 10.45 20.89 8.54
N ARG A 19 11.79 20.83 8.48
CA ARG A 19 12.50 20.32 7.29
C ARG A 19 12.16 18.86 7.01
N GLY A 20 12.08 18.01 8.05
CA GLY A 20 11.69 16.62 7.94
C GLY A 20 10.27 16.46 7.39
N ILE A 21 9.32 17.28 7.87
CA ILE A 21 7.94 17.30 7.37
C ILE A 21 7.90 17.69 5.89
N ILE A 22 8.63 18.74 5.49
CA ILE A 22 8.66 19.22 4.11
C ILE A 22 9.28 18.15 3.19
N ILE A 23 10.43 17.59 3.56
CA ILE A 23 11.11 16.56 2.77
C ILE A 23 10.22 15.31 2.66
N GLY A 24 9.66 14.84 3.79
CA GLY A 24 8.74 13.72 3.81
C GLY A 24 7.51 13.97 2.93
N GLY A 25 6.93 15.16 3.01
CA GLY A 25 5.79 15.58 2.17
C GLY A 25 6.12 15.57 0.68
N LEU A 26 7.29 16.09 0.28
CA LEU A 26 7.73 16.09 -1.13
C LEU A 26 7.94 14.66 -1.65
N ILE A 27 8.59 13.80 -0.87
CA ILE A 27 8.77 12.38 -1.22
C ILE A 27 7.40 11.69 -1.33
N THR A 28 6.47 11.99 -0.41
CA THR A 28 5.10 11.46 -0.44
C THR A 28 4.39 11.82 -1.74
N LEU A 29 4.47 13.08 -2.19
CA LEU A 29 3.84 13.51 -3.45
C LEU A 29 4.37 12.73 -4.65
N ILE A 30 5.69 12.59 -4.76
CA ILE A 30 6.32 11.85 -5.87
C ILE A 30 5.92 10.37 -5.84
N PHE A 31 6.02 9.73 -4.68
CA PHE A 31 5.71 8.31 -4.56
C PHE A 31 4.20 8.02 -4.64
N THR A 32 3.33 8.94 -4.19
CA THR A 32 1.89 8.79 -4.39
C THR A 32 1.55 8.83 -5.88
N ALA A 33 2.10 9.79 -6.62
CA ALA A 33 1.89 9.87 -8.08
C ALA A 33 2.37 8.59 -8.79
N ALA A 34 3.54 8.07 -8.41
CA ALA A 34 4.07 6.82 -8.96
C ALA A 34 3.20 5.61 -8.60
N ASN A 35 2.75 5.50 -7.34
CA ASN A 35 1.88 4.41 -6.90
C ASN A 35 0.49 4.47 -7.54
N VAL A 36 -0.10 5.67 -7.67
CA VAL A 36 -1.38 5.85 -8.37
C VAL A 36 -1.27 5.42 -9.84
N TYR A 37 -0.20 5.85 -10.52
CA TYR A 37 0.05 5.44 -11.90
C TYR A 37 0.19 3.92 -12.03
N LEU A 38 1.01 3.29 -11.17
CA LEU A 38 1.18 1.84 -11.18
C LEU A 38 -0.09 1.11 -10.79
N GLY A 39 -0.81 1.59 -9.78
CA GLY A 39 -2.08 1.02 -9.35
C GLY A 39 -3.12 0.99 -10.47
N LEU A 40 -3.25 2.08 -11.22
CA LEU A 40 -4.15 2.15 -12.37
C LEU A 40 -3.68 1.31 -13.57
N LYS A 41 -2.38 1.24 -13.80
CA LYS A 41 -1.81 0.55 -14.98
C LYS A 41 -1.69 -0.95 -14.77
N VAL A 42 -1.33 -1.40 -13.57
CA VAL A 42 -0.92 -2.78 -13.26
C VAL A 42 -1.78 -3.43 -12.17
N GLY A 43 -2.55 -2.64 -11.42
CA GLY A 43 -3.29 -3.13 -10.26
C GLY A 43 -2.41 -3.42 -9.03
N LEU A 44 -1.21 -2.85 -8.98
CA LEU A 44 -0.26 -3.04 -7.87
C LEU A 44 0.26 -1.70 -7.36
N THR A 45 0.53 -1.63 -6.06
CA THR A 45 1.30 -0.55 -5.43
C THR A 45 2.58 -1.12 -4.84
N PHE A 46 3.62 -0.29 -4.69
CA PHE A 46 4.87 -0.71 -4.08
C PHE A 46 5.07 -0.05 -2.72
N ALA A 47 5.78 -0.75 -1.84
CA ALA A 47 6.17 -0.24 -0.54
C ALA A 47 7.20 0.89 -0.70
N THR A 48 6.97 2.01 -0.04
CA THR A 48 7.80 3.22 -0.17
C THR A 48 8.74 3.43 1.02
N SER A 49 8.67 2.59 2.05
CA SER A 49 9.40 2.74 3.30
C SER A 49 10.93 2.75 3.10
N ILE A 50 11.46 1.71 2.47
CA ILE A 50 12.91 1.56 2.27
C ILE A 50 13.47 2.60 1.29
N PRO A 51 12.88 2.81 0.10
CA PRO A 51 13.33 3.90 -0.78
C PRO A 51 13.26 5.28 -0.13
N ALA A 52 12.24 5.55 0.68
CA ALA A 52 12.12 6.80 1.41
C ALA A 52 13.21 6.97 2.47
N ALA A 53 13.57 5.90 3.19
CA ALA A 53 14.68 5.92 4.16
C ALA A 53 16.00 6.28 3.47
N VAL A 54 16.32 5.63 2.34
CA VAL A 54 17.53 5.90 1.56
C VAL A 54 17.57 7.36 1.09
N ILE A 55 16.48 7.86 0.51
CA ILE A 55 16.39 9.25 0.04
C ILE A 55 16.51 10.23 1.22
N SER A 56 15.83 9.95 2.33
CA SER A 56 15.87 10.77 3.53
C SER A 56 17.30 10.93 4.04
N MET A 57 18.02 9.82 4.21
CA MET A 57 19.40 9.84 4.68
C MET A 57 20.32 10.59 3.72
N ALA A 58 20.18 10.39 2.42
CA ALA A 58 20.99 11.08 1.42
C ALA A 58 20.74 12.60 1.40
N VAL A 59 19.49 13.03 1.62
CA VAL A 59 19.12 14.45 1.62
C VAL A 59 19.45 15.10 2.95
N LEU A 60 19.04 14.52 4.07
CA LEU A 60 19.19 15.11 5.40
C LEU A 60 20.66 15.20 5.84
N ARG A 61 21.52 14.33 5.36
CA ARG A 61 22.96 14.39 5.63
C ARG A 61 23.60 15.73 5.24
N ARG A 62 23.03 16.45 4.27
CA ARG A 62 23.53 17.80 3.89
C ARG A 62 23.20 18.88 4.91
N PHE A 63 22.38 18.56 5.91
CA PHE A 63 21.97 19.50 6.95
C PHE A 63 22.65 19.15 8.28
N ALA A 64 23.17 20.18 8.96
CA ALA A 64 23.77 20.00 10.28
C ALA A 64 22.72 19.53 11.30
N GLY A 65 23.14 18.63 12.20
CA GLY A 65 22.29 18.14 13.29
C GLY A 65 21.16 17.19 12.86
N HIS A 66 21.29 16.54 11.71
CA HIS A 66 20.39 15.44 11.33
C HIS A 66 20.62 14.26 12.30
N ASN A 67 19.61 13.45 12.47
CA ASN A 67 19.66 12.28 13.33
C ASN A 67 18.73 11.17 12.81
N ILE A 68 18.93 9.95 13.33
CA ILE A 68 18.15 8.76 12.93
C ILE A 68 16.65 8.92 13.14
N LYS A 69 16.24 9.61 14.23
CA LYS A 69 14.82 9.81 14.55
C LYS A 69 14.15 10.74 13.53
N GLU A 70 14.86 11.79 13.09
CA GLU A 70 14.39 12.67 12.02
C GLU A 70 14.26 11.91 10.69
N ASN A 71 15.24 11.08 10.34
CA ASN A 71 15.17 10.22 9.15
C ASN A 71 13.99 9.24 9.23
N ASN A 72 13.72 8.67 10.41
CA ASN A 72 12.57 7.80 10.62
C ASN A 72 11.23 8.52 10.44
N ILE A 73 11.13 9.77 10.89
CA ILE A 73 9.92 10.59 10.66
C ILE A 73 9.71 10.88 9.17
N VAL A 74 10.77 11.25 8.44
CA VAL A 74 10.69 11.46 6.99
C VAL A 74 10.24 10.18 6.26
N GLN A 75 10.85 9.05 6.61
CA GLN A 75 10.47 7.73 6.07
C GLN A 75 9.02 7.39 6.41
N THR A 76 8.57 7.65 7.64
CA THR A 76 7.20 7.38 8.07
C THR A 76 6.19 8.23 7.28
N ILE A 77 6.44 9.53 7.11
CA ILE A 77 5.60 10.42 6.30
C ILE A 77 5.55 9.91 4.85
N ALA A 78 6.70 9.58 4.28
CA ALA A 78 6.80 9.13 2.90
C ALA A 78 6.19 7.73 2.68
N SER A 79 6.18 6.87 3.68
CA SER A 79 5.53 5.55 3.60
C SER A 79 4.01 5.63 3.46
N ALA A 80 3.41 6.75 3.89
CA ALA A 80 1.98 7.01 3.67
C ALA A 80 1.59 6.98 2.19
N ALA A 81 2.52 7.30 1.27
CA ALA A 81 2.28 7.23 -0.17
C ALA A 81 1.91 5.81 -0.64
N GLY A 82 2.54 4.78 -0.09
CA GLY A 82 2.21 3.38 -0.40
C GLY A 82 0.84 2.96 0.14
N THR A 83 0.47 3.48 1.31
CA THR A 83 -0.78 3.11 2.00
C THR A 83 -1.98 3.88 1.44
N LEU A 84 -1.90 5.21 1.35
CA LEU A 84 -3.01 6.05 0.89
C LEU A 84 -3.31 5.86 -0.59
N SER A 85 -2.32 5.53 -1.41
CA SER A 85 -2.53 5.25 -2.82
C SER A 85 -3.43 4.02 -3.07
N ALA A 86 -3.60 3.13 -2.09
CA ALA A 86 -4.49 1.98 -2.20
C ALA A 86 -5.98 2.36 -2.43
N ILE A 87 -6.37 3.60 -2.13
CA ILE A 87 -7.72 4.11 -2.42
C ILE A 87 -8.05 4.09 -3.92
N ILE A 88 -7.03 4.07 -4.78
CA ILE A 88 -7.19 3.94 -6.23
C ILE A 88 -7.85 2.62 -6.67
N PHE A 89 -7.86 1.61 -5.80
CA PHE A 89 -8.56 0.35 -6.07
C PHE A 89 -10.06 0.41 -5.75
N VAL A 90 -10.52 1.46 -5.08
CA VAL A 90 -11.92 1.62 -4.63
C VAL A 90 -12.61 2.77 -5.36
N LEU A 91 -12.04 3.97 -5.37
CA LEU A 91 -12.68 5.16 -5.92
C LEU A 91 -13.05 5.05 -7.41
N PRO A 92 -12.25 4.41 -8.29
CA PRO A 92 -12.65 4.23 -9.68
C PRO A 92 -13.95 3.45 -9.86
N GLY A 93 -14.31 2.61 -8.87
CA GLY A 93 -15.59 1.91 -8.85
C GLY A 93 -16.79 2.87 -8.92
N LEU A 94 -16.72 4.05 -8.30
CA LEU A 94 -17.76 5.06 -8.34
C LEU A 94 -17.95 5.66 -9.75
N VAL A 95 -16.84 5.77 -10.49
CA VAL A 95 -16.88 6.20 -11.90
C VAL A 95 -17.40 5.07 -12.79
N MET A 96 -17.01 3.82 -12.52
CA MET A 96 -17.43 2.66 -13.30
C MET A 96 -18.93 2.36 -13.16
N VAL A 97 -19.52 2.61 -12.01
CA VAL A 97 -20.99 2.49 -11.81
C VAL A 97 -21.77 3.72 -12.28
N GLY A 98 -21.06 4.72 -12.86
CA GLY A 98 -21.68 5.94 -13.40
C GLY A 98 -22.11 6.97 -12.36
N TYR A 99 -21.76 6.76 -11.08
CA TYR A 99 -22.10 7.72 -10.03
C TYR A 99 -21.24 8.99 -10.12
N TRP A 100 -19.93 8.85 -10.35
CA TRP A 100 -19.02 9.95 -10.64
C TRP A 100 -18.74 10.07 -12.13
N GLN A 101 -18.74 11.30 -12.65
CA GLN A 101 -18.30 11.59 -14.03
C GLN A 101 -16.77 11.73 -14.13
N GLY A 102 -16.08 11.77 -13.00
CA GLY A 102 -14.64 11.92 -12.86
C GLY A 102 -14.27 12.09 -11.39
N PHE A 103 -12.99 12.29 -11.11
CA PHE A 103 -12.50 12.46 -9.74
C PHE A 103 -12.60 13.94 -9.32
N SER A 104 -13.55 14.27 -8.45
CA SER A 104 -13.58 15.56 -7.76
C SER A 104 -12.38 15.67 -6.83
N PHE A 105 -11.59 16.72 -6.95
CA PHE A 105 -10.43 16.95 -6.08
C PHE A 105 -10.83 17.05 -4.61
N ILE A 106 -11.89 17.82 -4.31
CA ILE A 106 -12.34 18.08 -2.93
C ILE A 106 -12.85 16.78 -2.30
N ASP A 107 -13.73 16.06 -2.97
CA ASP A 107 -14.32 14.82 -2.43
C ASP A 107 -13.25 13.74 -2.25
N THR A 108 -12.37 13.56 -3.23
CA THR A 108 -11.27 12.62 -3.15
C THR A 108 -10.30 12.97 -2.01
N ALA A 109 -9.91 14.24 -1.90
CA ALA A 109 -9.03 14.71 -0.85
C ALA A 109 -9.68 14.57 0.54
N ALA A 110 -10.97 14.87 0.67
CA ALA A 110 -11.71 14.73 1.91
C ALA A 110 -11.82 13.26 2.35
N VAL A 111 -12.16 12.35 1.44
CA VAL A 111 -12.21 10.91 1.72
C VAL A 111 -10.83 10.40 2.15
N CYS A 112 -9.76 10.76 1.44
CA CYS A 112 -8.39 10.37 1.79
C CYS A 112 -7.97 10.92 3.16
N ALA A 113 -8.22 12.20 3.43
CA ALA A 113 -7.81 12.85 4.67
C ALA A 113 -8.57 12.28 5.88
N ILE A 114 -9.88 12.20 5.80
CA ILE A 114 -10.72 11.70 6.90
C ILE A 114 -10.45 10.21 7.12
N GLY A 115 -10.42 9.41 6.05
CA GLY A 115 -10.11 7.99 6.12
C GLY A 115 -8.71 7.71 6.65
N GLY A 116 -7.71 8.50 6.24
CA GLY A 116 -6.34 8.40 6.71
C GLY A 116 -6.22 8.69 8.21
N VAL A 117 -6.82 9.79 8.70
CA VAL A 117 -6.83 10.12 10.13
C VAL A 117 -7.57 9.05 10.93
N LEU A 118 -8.72 8.59 10.46
CA LEU A 118 -9.50 7.53 11.11
C LEU A 118 -8.70 6.23 11.21
N GLY A 119 -8.01 5.82 10.13
CA GLY A 119 -7.15 4.64 10.11
C GLY A 119 -5.99 4.73 11.11
N VAL A 120 -5.35 5.90 11.23
CA VAL A 120 -4.31 6.16 12.24
C VAL A 120 -4.89 6.05 13.65
N MET A 121 -6.07 6.64 13.90
CA MET A 121 -6.71 6.56 15.21
C MET A 121 -7.05 5.11 15.60
N TYR A 122 -7.47 4.28 14.67
CA TYR A 122 -7.68 2.85 14.92
C TYR A 122 -6.37 2.09 15.13
N SER A 123 -5.28 2.46 14.48
CA SER A 123 -3.99 1.78 14.60
C SER A 123 -3.32 2.01 15.96
N ILE A 124 -3.57 3.14 16.64
CA ILE A 124 -2.94 3.46 17.94
C ILE A 124 -3.24 2.39 19.00
N PRO A 125 -4.49 2.03 19.31
CA PRO A 125 -4.76 0.96 20.26
C PRO A 125 -4.30 -0.42 19.76
N LEU A 126 -4.34 -0.64 18.43
CA LEU A 126 -3.89 -1.88 17.82
C LEU A 126 -2.37 -2.06 17.85
N ARG A 127 -1.59 -0.97 17.88
CA ARG A 127 -0.14 -1.00 17.94
C ARG A 127 0.35 -1.85 19.11
N ARG A 128 -0.22 -1.69 20.29
CA ARG A 128 0.18 -2.49 21.47
C ARG A 128 -0.11 -3.96 21.29
N ALA A 129 -1.23 -4.26 20.65
CA ALA A 129 -1.67 -5.60 20.40
C ALA A 129 -0.82 -6.32 19.35
N LEU A 130 -0.53 -5.62 18.26
CA LEU A 130 0.02 -6.21 17.06
C LEU A 130 1.53 -6.01 16.93
N VAL A 131 2.10 -4.98 17.59
CA VAL A 131 3.52 -4.64 17.45
C VAL A 131 4.28 -4.90 18.74
N THR A 132 3.99 -4.16 19.83
CA THR A 132 4.79 -4.22 21.06
C THR A 132 4.50 -5.42 21.94
N GLY A 133 3.33 -6.03 21.81
CA GLY A 133 2.89 -7.19 22.61
C GLY A 133 2.78 -8.48 21.82
N SER A 134 3.34 -8.55 20.63
CA SER A 134 3.28 -9.73 19.76
C SER A 134 4.64 -10.12 19.20
N ASP A 135 4.81 -11.41 18.91
CA ASP A 135 6.00 -11.96 18.24
C ASP A 135 5.86 -11.93 16.72
N LEU A 136 5.02 -11.01 16.18
CA LEU A 136 4.78 -10.91 14.75
C LEU A 136 6.01 -10.34 14.04
N PRO A 137 6.52 -11.03 13.02
CA PRO A 137 7.66 -10.55 12.26
C PRO A 137 7.23 -9.44 11.30
N TYR A 138 7.69 -8.23 11.47
CA TYR A 138 7.49 -7.13 10.53
C TYR A 138 8.70 -7.00 9.59
N PRO A 139 8.88 -7.88 8.57
CA PRO A 139 10.13 -7.96 7.81
C PRO A 139 10.48 -6.67 7.11
N GLU A 140 9.50 -5.96 6.56
CA GLU A 140 9.72 -4.66 5.92
C GLU A 140 10.09 -3.57 6.93
N GLY A 141 9.40 -3.51 8.07
CA GLY A 141 9.70 -2.57 9.15
C GLY A 141 11.08 -2.82 9.75
N VAL A 142 11.43 -4.10 9.97
CA VAL A 142 12.76 -4.50 10.45
C VAL A 142 13.84 -4.11 9.43
N ALA A 143 13.64 -4.40 8.15
CA ALA A 143 14.57 -4.02 7.09
C ALA A 143 14.76 -2.50 7.01
N ALA A 144 13.68 -1.72 7.08
CA ALA A 144 13.75 -0.26 7.10
C ALA A 144 14.50 0.27 8.33
N ALA A 145 14.30 -0.34 9.50
CA ALA A 145 15.01 0.02 10.71
C ALA A 145 16.52 -0.30 10.61
N GLU A 146 16.88 -1.45 10.05
CA GLU A 146 18.28 -1.80 9.83
C GLU A 146 18.95 -0.85 8.83
N VAL A 147 18.29 -0.50 7.74
CA VAL A 147 18.80 0.51 6.78
C VAL A 147 19.06 1.85 7.49
N LEU A 148 18.13 2.30 8.34
CA LEU A 148 18.31 3.54 9.10
C LEU A 148 19.46 3.46 10.12
N LYS A 149 19.61 2.35 10.84
CA LYS A 149 20.68 2.13 11.84
C LYS A 149 22.06 2.12 11.17
N VAL A 150 22.19 1.34 10.11
CA VAL A 150 23.45 1.25 9.35
C VAL A 150 23.81 2.59 8.74
N GLY A 151 22.82 3.34 8.23
CA GLY A 151 23.04 4.68 7.67
C GLY A 151 23.41 5.76 8.72
N ASP A 152 23.12 5.54 10.00
CA ASP A 152 23.46 6.46 11.11
C ASP A 152 24.76 6.04 11.84
N SER A 153 25.33 4.87 11.51
CA SER A 153 26.55 4.38 12.12
C SER A 153 27.75 5.28 11.75
N THR A 154 28.69 5.43 12.68
CA THR A 154 29.91 6.22 12.51
C THR A 154 31.13 5.32 12.34
N GLY A 155 32.18 5.81 11.69
CA GLY A 155 33.38 5.03 11.38
C GLY A 155 33.30 4.28 10.07
N ALA A 156 34.10 3.22 9.91
CA ALA A 156 34.23 2.46 8.67
C ALA A 156 32.89 1.82 8.20
N GLU A 157 32.05 1.37 9.13
CA GLU A 157 30.73 0.85 8.83
C GLU A 157 29.78 1.95 8.35
N GLY A 158 29.85 3.14 8.96
CA GLY A 158 29.08 4.30 8.52
C GLY A 158 29.50 4.83 7.17
N GLU A 159 30.78 4.79 6.85
CA GLU A 159 31.29 5.17 5.51
C GLU A 159 30.85 4.19 4.42
N ALA A 160 30.94 2.89 4.68
CA ALA A 160 30.47 1.85 3.76
C ALA A 160 28.94 1.95 3.52
N ALA A 161 28.16 2.14 4.58
CA ALA A 161 26.73 2.34 4.47
C ALA A 161 26.37 3.61 3.71
N HIS A 162 27.16 4.67 3.90
CA HIS A 162 26.96 5.92 3.16
C HIS A 162 27.22 5.73 1.67
N GLU A 163 28.27 5.03 1.31
CA GLU A 163 28.58 4.72 -0.10
C GLU A 163 27.46 3.90 -0.71
N GLU A 164 26.94 2.90 0.01
CA GLU A 164 25.83 2.07 -0.42
C GLU A 164 24.53 2.88 -0.57
N ASN A 165 24.20 3.74 0.38
CA ASN A 165 23.03 4.62 0.30
C ASN A 165 23.14 5.63 -0.86
N THR A 166 24.33 6.15 -1.12
CA THR A 166 24.57 7.05 -2.26
C THR A 166 24.44 6.30 -3.58
N LYS A 167 24.97 5.08 -3.67
CA LYS A 167 24.77 4.20 -4.83
C LYS A 167 23.28 3.88 -5.03
N GLY A 168 22.57 3.54 -3.94
CA GLY A 168 21.13 3.31 -3.96
C GLY A 168 20.33 4.50 -4.50
N LEU A 169 20.69 5.72 -4.06
CA LEU A 169 20.06 6.95 -4.58
C LEU A 169 20.33 7.14 -6.08
N HIS A 170 21.56 6.93 -6.54
CA HIS A 170 21.90 7.02 -7.97
C HIS A 170 21.12 5.99 -8.80
N VAL A 171 20.97 4.76 -8.31
CA VAL A 171 20.17 3.72 -8.99
C VAL A 171 18.70 4.13 -9.08
N ILE A 172 18.11 4.66 -8.01
CA ILE A 172 16.73 5.15 -8.00
C ILE A 172 16.56 6.30 -9.00
N LEU A 173 17.45 7.29 -8.98
CA LEU A 173 17.39 8.43 -9.90
C LEU A 173 17.59 7.99 -11.35
N PHE A 174 18.59 7.17 -11.62
CA PHE A 174 18.86 6.66 -12.97
C PHE A 174 17.69 5.81 -13.50
N GLY A 175 17.19 4.88 -12.71
CA GLY A 175 16.02 4.06 -13.06
C GLY A 175 14.77 4.90 -13.30
N GLY A 176 14.55 5.92 -12.45
CA GLY A 176 13.45 6.87 -12.60
C GLY A 176 13.54 7.69 -13.89
N ILE A 177 14.71 8.25 -14.18
CA ILE A 177 14.96 9.03 -15.41
C ILE A 177 14.79 8.12 -16.64
N LEU A 178 15.39 6.93 -16.63
CA LEU A 178 15.29 6.00 -17.75
C LEU A 178 13.83 5.57 -18.01
N SER A 179 13.06 5.30 -16.95
CA SER A 179 11.63 4.99 -17.07
C SER A 179 10.83 6.17 -17.58
N ALA A 180 11.13 7.39 -17.15
CA ALA A 180 10.48 8.60 -17.62
C ALA A 180 10.77 8.88 -19.10
N VAL A 181 12.03 8.69 -19.53
CA VAL A 181 12.43 8.82 -20.94
C VAL A 181 11.68 7.81 -21.80
N MET A 182 11.62 6.54 -21.40
CA MET A 182 10.87 5.52 -22.14
C MET A 182 9.36 5.84 -22.20
N ALA A 183 8.78 6.31 -21.10
CA ALA A 183 7.39 6.73 -21.09
C ALA A 183 7.13 7.92 -22.02
N LEU A 184 8.06 8.88 -22.07
CA LEU A 184 8.00 10.02 -22.99
C LEU A 184 8.10 9.57 -24.45
N LEU A 185 9.04 8.69 -24.79
CA LEU A 185 9.20 8.13 -26.14
C LEU A 185 7.95 7.36 -26.57
N ALA A 186 7.34 6.61 -25.68
CA ALA A 186 6.08 5.93 -25.93
C ALA A 186 4.91 6.92 -26.14
N ALA A 187 4.83 7.98 -25.31
CA ALA A 187 3.81 9.03 -25.46
C ALA A 187 3.96 9.81 -26.79
N MET A 188 5.20 10.04 -27.22
CA MET A 188 5.52 10.65 -28.52
C MET A 188 5.34 9.69 -29.70
N LYS A 189 4.95 8.44 -29.47
CA LYS A 189 4.87 7.36 -30.47
C LYS A 189 6.19 7.08 -31.19
N ALA A 190 7.32 7.47 -30.61
CA ALA A 190 8.67 7.16 -31.09
C ALA A 190 9.10 5.72 -30.70
N ALA A 191 8.50 5.16 -29.66
CA ALA A 191 8.65 3.76 -29.29
C ALA A 191 7.28 3.14 -29.04
N ALA A 192 7.15 1.83 -29.26
CA ALA A 192 5.94 1.11 -28.91
C ALA A 192 5.83 0.98 -27.40
N SER A 193 4.64 1.27 -26.83
CA SER A 193 4.36 1.03 -25.40
C SER A 193 4.05 -0.44 -25.12
N GLU A 194 3.48 -1.12 -26.11
CA GLU A 194 3.12 -2.53 -26.05
C GLU A 194 3.18 -3.15 -27.45
N VAL A 195 3.40 -4.43 -27.50
CA VAL A 195 3.38 -5.24 -28.73
C VAL A 195 2.43 -6.40 -28.47
N ALA A 196 1.40 -6.57 -29.31
CA ALA A 196 0.45 -7.65 -29.26
C ALA A 196 0.27 -8.30 -30.62
N ALA A 197 0.16 -9.61 -30.64
CA ALA A 197 -0.16 -10.40 -31.83
C ALA A 197 -1.43 -11.19 -31.56
N TYR A 198 -2.40 -11.09 -32.46
CA TYR A 198 -3.67 -11.80 -32.44
C TYR A 198 -3.60 -12.96 -33.42
N PHE A 199 -3.96 -14.14 -33.01
CA PHE A 199 -3.89 -15.33 -33.86
C PHE A 199 -4.94 -16.38 -33.49
N LYS A 200 -5.22 -17.27 -34.42
CA LYS A 200 -6.13 -18.39 -34.19
C LYS A 200 -5.42 -19.50 -33.43
N LEU A 201 -6.12 -20.05 -32.44
CA LEU A 201 -5.64 -21.20 -31.66
C LEU A 201 -6.76 -22.25 -31.59
N GLY A 202 -6.60 -23.35 -32.31
CA GLY A 202 -7.65 -24.37 -32.47
C GLY A 202 -8.90 -23.82 -33.18
N SER A 203 -10.06 -24.00 -32.56
CA SER A 203 -11.35 -23.48 -33.08
C SER A 203 -11.63 -22.02 -32.66
N GLY A 204 -10.79 -21.42 -31.83
CA GLY A 204 -10.95 -20.07 -31.33
C GLY A 204 -9.77 -19.15 -31.68
N ALA A 205 -9.69 -18.04 -30.97
CA ALA A 205 -8.65 -17.04 -31.14
C ALA A 205 -8.07 -16.62 -29.81
N THR A 206 -6.83 -16.13 -29.83
CA THR A 206 -6.13 -15.61 -28.66
C THR A 206 -5.21 -14.46 -29.03
N THR A 207 -4.62 -13.85 -28.04
CA THR A 207 -3.59 -12.82 -28.19
C THR A 207 -2.38 -13.14 -27.33
N LEU A 208 -1.22 -12.78 -27.83
CA LEU A 208 0.02 -12.76 -27.07
C LEU A 208 0.63 -11.38 -27.17
N GLY A 209 0.80 -10.73 -26.05
CA GLY A 209 1.34 -9.39 -26.01
C GLY A 209 2.27 -9.17 -24.81
N THR A 210 3.10 -8.15 -24.93
CA THR A 210 3.97 -7.69 -23.84
C THR A 210 4.01 -6.17 -23.81
N SER A 211 4.08 -5.62 -22.60
CA SER A 211 4.34 -4.20 -22.39
C SER A 211 5.82 -3.94 -22.35
N LEU A 212 6.28 -2.90 -23.04
CA LEU A 212 7.68 -2.47 -23.10
C LEU A 212 8.00 -1.41 -22.03
N SER A 213 7.33 -1.48 -20.89
CA SER A 213 7.52 -0.54 -19.77
C SER A 213 8.63 -1.00 -18.84
N LEU A 214 9.69 -0.19 -18.71
CA LEU A 214 10.78 -0.45 -17.75
C LEU A 214 10.28 -0.43 -16.29
N ALA A 215 9.26 0.38 -15.99
CA ALA A 215 8.63 0.39 -14.68
C ALA A 215 8.00 -0.96 -14.34
N LEU A 216 7.36 -1.64 -15.30
CA LEU A 216 6.77 -2.97 -15.11
C LEU A 216 7.83 -4.05 -14.89
N ILE A 217 8.97 -3.95 -15.57
CA ILE A 217 10.11 -4.86 -15.35
C ILE A 217 10.62 -4.70 -13.92
N GLY A 218 10.76 -3.47 -13.44
CA GLY A 218 11.14 -3.18 -12.05
C GLY A 218 10.14 -3.74 -11.03
N VAL A 219 8.84 -3.56 -11.27
CA VAL A 219 7.78 -4.15 -10.42
C VAL A 219 7.85 -5.67 -10.44
N GLY A 220 8.07 -6.29 -11.59
CA GLY A 220 8.22 -7.76 -11.69
C GLY A 220 9.38 -8.28 -10.84
N HIS A 221 10.47 -7.53 -10.77
CA HIS A 221 11.60 -7.87 -9.90
C HIS A 221 11.25 -7.74 -8.40
N LEU A 222 10.53 -6.68 -8.02
CA LEU A 222 10.10 -6.44 -6.63
C LEU A 222 9.09 -7.48 -6.14
N VAL A 223 8.16 -7.90 -6.98
CA VAL A 223 7.10 -8.86 -6.67
C VAL A 223 7.66 -10.27 -6.42
N GLY A 224 8.78 -10.59 -7.05
CA GLY A 224 9.50 -11.84 -6.87
C GLY A 224 8.94 -13.02 -7.67
N LEU A 225 9.72 -14.10 -7.68
CA LEU A 225 9.48 -15.25 -8.56
C LEU A 225 8.16 -15.99 -8.27
N ALA A 226 7.80 -16.18 -7.00
CA ALA A 226 6.61 -16.95 -6.63
C ALA A 226 5.31 -16.31 -7.15
N VAL A 227 5.19 -15.00 -7.00
CA VAL A 227 4.03 -14.25 -7.52
C VAL A 227 4.11 -14.15 -9.04
N GLY A 228 5.29 -13.98 -9.61
CA GLY A 228 5.51 -14.03 -11.06
C GLY A 228 5.02 -15.33 -11.69
N ILE A 229 5.31 -16.48 -11.08
CA ILE A 229 4.81 -17.79 -11.52
C ILE A 229 3.28 -17.84 -11.40
N ALA A 230 2.70 -17.38 -10.30
CA ALA A 230 1.24 -17.35 -10.14
C ALA A 230 0.55 -16.50 -11.22
N MET A 231 1.13 -15.34 -11.54
CA MET A 231 0.65 -14.48 -12.64
C MET A 231 0.76 -15.19 -13.98
N LEU A 232 1.88 -15.87 -14.27
CA LEU A 232 2.09 -16.64 -15.50
C LEU A 232 1.05 -17.76 -15.63
N VAL A 233 0.76 -18.49 -14.55
CA VAL A 233 -0.30 -19.51 -14.54
C VAL A 233 -1.66 -18.88 -14.89
N GLY A 234 -1.99 -17.72 -14.31
CA GLY A 234 -3.21 -16.99 -14.64
C GLY A 234 -3.28 -16.57 -16.12
N VAL A 235 -2.16 -16.11 -16.69
CA VAL A 235 -2.04 -15.77 -18.11
C VAL A 235 -2.26 -17.01 -18.98
N VAL A 236 -1.61 -18.12 -18.67
CA VAL A 236 -1.77 -19.40 -19.39
C VAL A 236 -3.23 -19.84 -19.38
N ILE A 237 -3.88 -19.87 -18.22
CA ILE A 237 -5.29 -20.24 -18.11
C ILE A 237 -6.17 -19.31 -18.96
N SER A 238 -5.97 -18.01 -18.85
CA SER A 238 -6.82 -17.01 -19.51
C SER A 238 -6.63 -17.01 -21.02
N TYR A 239 -5.40 -16.97 -21.51
CA TYR A 239 -5.11 -16.75 -22.93
C TYR A 239 -4.93 -18.03 -23.74
N ILE A 240 -4.47 -19.13 -23.14
CA ILE A 240 -4.29 -20.39 -23.88
C ILE A 240 -5.54 -21.28 -23.81
N PHE A 241 -6.28 -21.24 -22.69
CA PHE A 241 -7.46 -22.09 -22.54
C PHE A 241 -8.78 -21.33 -22.67
N LEU A 242 -9.02 -20.35 -21.79
CA LEU A 242 -10.34 -19.70 -21.74
C LEU A 242 -10.65 -18.87 -22.98
N LEU A 243 -9.70 -18.08 -23.46
CA LEU A 243 -9.94 -17.19 -24.60
C LEU A 243 -10.28 -17.97 -25.87
N PRO A 244 -9.54 -19.03 -26.28
CA PRO A 244 -9.94 -19.86 -27.41
C PRO A 244 -11.28 -20.58 -27.24
N ILE A 245 -11.62 -21.02 -26.03
CA ILE A 245 -12.90 -21.69 -25.75
C ILE A 245 -14.07 -20.71 -25.95
N PHE A 246 -13.95 -19.49 -25.42
CA PHE A 246 -15.03 -18.51 -25.47
C PHE A 246 -15.13 -17.75 -26.81
N THR A 247 -14.08 -17.74 -27.63
CA THR A 247 -14.08 -17.19 -28.98
C THR A 247 -14.44 -18.22 -30.04
N GLY A 248 -14.51 -19.52 -29.69
CA GLY A 248 -14.81 -20.61 -30.61
C GLY A 248 -16.23 -20.48 -31.20
N GLY A 249 -16.35 -20.53 -32.54
CA GLY A 249 -17.63 -20.48 -33.26
C GLY A 249 -18.05 -19.11 -33.72
N GLU A 250 -17.42 -18.03 -33.35
CA GLU A 250 -17.66 -16.69 -33.88
C GLU A 250 -16.79 -16.45 -35.13
N GLY A 251 -17.30 -15.67 -36.10
CA GLY A 251 -16.70 -15.47 -37.42
C GLY A 251 -15.28 -14.89 -37.41
N LEU A 252 -14.30 -15.78 -37.31
CA LEU A 252 -12.86 -15.47 -37.18
C LEU A 252 -12.17 -15.27 -38.54
N GLY A 253 -12.88 -14.73 -39.53
CA GLY A 253 -12.41 -14.67 -40.91
C GLY A 253 -11.34 -13.62 -41.19
N ASP A 254 -11.49 -12.41 -40.63
CA ASP A 254 -10.69 -11.23 -40.95
C ASP A 254 -9.83 -10.83 -39.71
N PRO A 255 -8.59 -10.36 -39.89
CA PRO A 255 -7.74 -9.90 -38.77
C PRO A 255 -8.35 -8.79 -37.90
N ALA A 256 -9.12 -7.87 -38.48
CA ALA A 256 -9.78 -6.79 -37.74
C ALA A 256 -10.88 -7.34 -36.83
N THR A 257 -11.72 -8.23 -37.37
CA THR A 257 -12.79 -8.92 -36.63
C THR A 257 -12.21 -9.82 -35.53
N LEU A 258 -11.06 -10.43 -35.80
CA LEU A 258 -10.36 -11.30 -34.84
C LEU A 258 -9.88 -10.51 -33.60
N MET A 259 -9.30 -9.34 -33.80
CA MET A 259 -8.88 -8.46 -32.70
C MET A 259 -10.09 -8.00 -31.87
N GLU A 260 -11.14 -7.50 -32.52
CA GLU A 260 -12.35 -7.02 -31.85
C GLU A 260 -13.06 -8.13 -31.06
N THR A 261 -13.15 -9.34 -31.66
CA THR A 261 -13.76 -10.50 -30.98
C THR A 261 -12.96 -10.91 -29.74
N VAL A 262 -11.64 -10.98 -29.84
CA VAL A 262 -10.75 -11.36 -28.73
C VAL A 262 -10.87 -10.33 -27.58
N ASP A 263 -10.81 -9.05 -27.89
CA ASP A 263 -10.88 -7.98 -26.89
C ASP A 263 -12.27 -7.90 -26.25
N THR A 264 -13.33 -8.08 -27.01
CA THR A 264 -14.70 -8.10 -26.50
C THR A 264 -14.96 -9.30 -25.58
N VAL A 265 -14.53 -10.49 -25.97
CA VAL A 265 -14.67 -11.70 -25.16
C VAL A 265 -13.81 -11.59 -23.88
N PHE A 266 -12.61 -11.06 -24.00
CA PHE A 266 -11.77 -10.81 -22.82
C PHE A 266 -12.46 -9.84 -21.85
N ALA A 267 -12.94 -8.69 -22.34
CA ALA A 267 -13.58 -7.67 -21.51
C ALA A 267 -14.87 -8.16 -20.85
N ASN A 268 -15.70 -8.92 -21.58
CA ASN A 268 -17.05 -9.27 -21.12
C ASN A 268 -17.16 -10.64 -20.43
N LYS A 269 -16.19 -11.55 -20.62
CA LYS A 269 -16.24 -12.89 -20.05
C LYS A 269 -15.03 -13.18 -19.18
N ILE A 270 -13.81 -13.12 -19.72
CA ILE A 270 -12.61 -13.59 -19.03
C ILE A 270 -12.23 -12.69 -17.84
N ARG A 271 -12.35 -11.38 -18.01
CA ARG A 271 -12.14 -10.42 -16.92
C ARG A 271 -13.02 -10.73 -15.71
N PHE A 272 -14.29 -11.06 -15.92
CA PHE A 272 -15.22 -11.38 -14.83
C PHE A 272 -14.90 -12.72 -14.16
N ILE A 273 -14.38 -13.70 -14.87
CA ILE A 273 -13.88 -14.94 -14.26
C ILE A 273 -12.70 -14.62 -13.34
N GLY A 274 -11.77 -13.77 -13.79
CA GLY A 274 -10.66 -13.30 -12.97
C GLY A 274 -11.12 -12.55 -11.71
N VAL A 275 -12.09 -11.65 -11.84
CA VAL A 275 -12.69 -10.93 -10.70
C VAL A 275 -13.34 -11.91 -9.71
N GLY A 276 -14.10 -12.90 -10.20
CA GLY A 276 -14.70 -13.94 -9.37
C GLY A 276 -13.65 -14.75 -8.60
N THR A 277 -12.55 -15.11 -9.26
CA THR A 277 -11.42 -15.82 -8.63
C THR A 277 -10.80 -14.99 -7.50
N MET A 278 -10.56 -13.70 -7.74
CA MET A 278 -10.04 -12.79 -6.71
C MET A 278 -11.02 -12.64 -5.54
N ALA A 279 -12.31 -12.53 -5.80
CA ALA A 279 -13.33 -12.42 -4.75
C ALA A 279 -13.36 -13.67 -3.85
N ILE A 280 -13.33 -14.87 -4.44
CA ILE A 280 -13.29 -16.13 -3.68
C ILE A 280 -11.99 -16.24 -2.88
N ALA A 281 -10.84 -15.89 -3.47
CA ALA A 281 -9.56 -15.90 -2.80
C ALA A 281 -9.53 -14.91 -1.61
N ALA A 282 -10.12 -13.72 -1.76
CA ALA A 282 -10.23 -12.73 -0.70
C ALA A 282 -11.10 -13.24 0.46
N ILE A 283 -12.29 -13.79 0.17
CA ILE A 283 -13.18 -14.39 1.17
C ILE A 283 -12.47 -15.52 1.91
N TRP A 284 -11.82 -16.42 1.18
CA TRP A 284 -11.07 -17.52 1.77
C TRP A 284 -9.95 -17.05 2.70
N THR A 285 -9.21 -16.02 2.29
CA THR A 285 -8.16 -15.42 3.09
C THR A 285 -8.72 -14.79 4.37
N LEU A 286 -9.83 -14.05 4.27
CA LEU A 286 -10.50 -13.47 5.44
C LEU A 286 -10.95 -14.55 6.42
N ILE A 287 -11.55 -15.66 5.96
CA ILE A 287 -11.95 -16.78 6.82
C ILE A 287 -10.75 -17.39 7.53
N LYS A 288 -9.64 -17.61 6.82
CA LYS A 288 -8.40 -18.16 7.40
C LYS A 288 -7.79 -17.26 8.47
N ILE A 289 -7.82 -15.97 8.27
CA ILE A 289 -7.19 -14.99 9.15
C ILE A 289 -8.10 -14.64 10.35
N ALA A 290 -9.41 -14.84 10.24
CA ALA A 290 -10.38 -14.51 11.31
C ALA A 290 -10.07 -15.18 12.67
N GLY A 291 -9.62 -16.43 12.66
CA GLY A 291 -9.25 -17.16 13.87
C GLY A 291 -8.04 -16.57 14.63
N PRO A 292 -6.88 -16.42 13.97
CA PRO A 292 -5.71 -15.72 14.53
C PRO A 292 -6.02 -14.30 15.01
N ILE A 293 -6.85 -13.55 14.27
CA ILE A 293 -7.28 -12.20 14.65
C ILE A 293 -8.04 -12.21 15.97
N ALA A 294 -9.06 -13.07 16.09
CA ALA A 294 -9.88 -13.17 17.28
C ALA A 294 -9.02 -13.52 18.52
N LYS A 295 -8.06 -14.44 18.37
CA LYS A 295 -7.11 -14.80 19.43
C LYS A 295 -6.20 -13.62 19.80
N GLY A 296 -5.56 -12.97 18.84
CA GLY A 296 -4.67 -11.83 19.08
C GLY A 296 -5.38 -10.66 19.76
N MET A 297 -6.63 -10.37 19.37
CA MET A 297 -7.44 -9.35 20.04
C MET A 297 -7.78 -9.75 21.47
N ALA A 298 -8.18 -11.00 21.72
CA ALA A 298 -8.51 -11.49 23.07
C ALA A 298 -7.30 -11.44 24.02
N GLU A 299 -6.13 -11.85 23.54
CA GLU A 299 -4.87 -11.79 24.29
C GLU A 299 -4.44 -10.36 24.60
N SER A 300 -4.65 -9.45 23.66
CA SER A 300 -4.36 -8.04 23.82
C SER A 300 -5.25 -7.36 24.87
N PHE A 301 -6.54 -7.63 24.85
CA PHE A 301 -7.46 -7.13 25.88
C PHE A 301 -7.13 -7.68 27.27
N SER A 302 -6.68 -8.93 27.37
CA SER A 302 -6.27 -9.53 28.64
C SER A 302 -4.96 -8.95 29.15
N SER A 303 -3.96 -8.73 28.28
CA SER A 303 -2.65 -8.14 28.64
C SER A 303 -2.77 -6.68 29.09
N SER A 304 -3.72 -5.92 28.53
CA SER A 304 -4.02 -4.55 28.92
C SER A 304 -4.56 -4.45 30.35
N ARG A 305 -5.24 -5.48 30.85
CA ARG A 305 -5.72 -5.57 32.23
C ARG A 305 -4.58 -5.81 33.25
N HIS A 306 -3.55 -6.55 32.88
CA HIS A 306 -2.43 -6.87 33.77
C HIS A 306 -1.39 -5.77 33.92
N ARG A 307 -1.29 -4.82 32.99
CA ARG A 307 -0.29 -3.72 33.01
C ARG A 307 -0.66 -2.49 33.84
N LYS A 308 -1.68 -2.52 34.67
CA LYS A 308 -2.03 -1.41 35.60
C LYS A 308 -1.06 -1.23 36.78
N SER A 309 0.02 -1.97 36.87
CA SER A 309 1.03 -1.84 37.93
C SER A 309 2.28 -1.11 37.45
N GLY A 310 2.32 0.21 37.63
CA GLY A 310 3.45 0.99 38.10
C GLY A 310 4.80 1.00 37.38
N GLN A 311 5.01 0.40 36.22
CA GLN A 311 6.27 0.49 35.49
C GLN A 311 6.35 1.78 34.69
N LYS A 312 7.42 2.54 34.86
CA LYS A 312 7.79 3.69 34.03
C LYS A 312 8.03 3.16 32.60
N VAL A 313 7.11 3.49 31.70
CA VAL A 313 7.21 3.18 30.28
C VAL A 313 8.13 4.22 29.64
N ASN A 314 9.08 3.79 28.81
CA ASN A 314 9.93 4.69 28.04
C ASN A 314 9.09 5.64 27.19
N VAL A 315 9.57 6.86 26.95
CA VAL A 315 8.86 7.89 26.17
C VAL A 315 8.50 7.36 24.77
N GLU A 316 9.34 6.52 24.20
CA GLU A 316 9.16 5.91 22.87
C GLU A 316 8.02 4.87 22.81
N GLU A 317 7.63 4.34 23.96
CA GLU A 317 6.52 3.38 24.10
C GLU A 317 5.21 4.03 24.57
N GLN A 318 5.21 5.35 24.78
CA GLN A 318 4.01 6.07 25.22
C GLN A 318 3.10 6.34 24.02
N ASP A 319 1.89 5.77 24.06
CA ASP A 319 0.85 6.06 23.06
C ASP A 319 0.07 7.29 23.45
N ILE A 320 -0.63 7.88 22.47
CA ILE A 320 -1.60 8.95 22.70
C ILE A 320 -2.68 8.44 23.67
N PRO A 321 -3.04 9.22 24.71
CA PRO A 321 -4.03 8.78 25.69
C PRO A 321 -5.38 8.42 25.03
N ALA A 322 -5.98 7.30 25.46
CA ALA A 322 -7.21 6.77 24.90
C ALA A 322 -8.37 7.79 24.78
N PRO A 323 -8.58 8.73 25.73
CA PRO A 323 -9.64 9.74 25.57
C PRO A 323 -9.48 10.62 24.33
N TYR A 324 -8.23 10.96 23.95
CA TYR A 324 -7.98 11.76 22.74
C TYR A 324 -8.26 10.94 21.49
N VAL A 325 -7.85 9.66 21.46
CA VAL A 325 -8.11 8.75 20.35
C VAL A 325 -9.62 8.58 20.15
N ILE A 326 -10.35 8.24 21.20
CA ILE A 326 -11.80 8.06 21.16
C ILE A 326 -12.50 9.38 20.78
N GLY A 327 -12.09 10.49 21.40
CA GLY A 327 -12.62 11.82 21.09
C GLY A 327 -12.43 12.19 19.61
N THR A 328 -11.26 11.94 19.04
CA THR A 328 -10.99 12.20 17.62
C THR A 328 -11.84 11.30 16.72
N ILE A 329 -11.99 10.01 17.04
CA ILE A 329 -12.85 9.09 16.29
C ILE A 329 -14.30 9.59 16.28
N ILE A 330 -14.83 10.00 17.43
CA ILE A 330 -16.20 10.54 17.54
C ILE A 330 -16.34 11.83 16.73
N VAL A 331 -15.39 12.74 16.83
CA VAL A 331 -15.38 14.00 16.07
C VAL A 331 -15.36 13.74 14.56
N LEU A 332 -14.60 12.74 14.11
CA LEU A 332 -14.52 12.36 12.69
C LEU A 332 -15.83 11.78 12.14
N MET A 333 -16.72 11.27 13.00
CA MET A 333 -18.02 10.81 12.54
C MET A 333 -18.88 11.94 11.96
N PHE A 334 -18.69 13.18 12.43
CA PHE A 334 -19.41 14.32 11.88
C PHE A 334 -19.02 14.63 10.41
N PRO A 335 -17.76 14.85 10.04
CA PRO A 335 -17.39 15.05 8.63
C PRO A 335 -17.67 13.83 7.75
N ILE A 336 -17.61 12.60 8.29
CA ILE A 336 -18.03 11.40 7.55
C ILE A 336 -19.53 11.48 7.24
N GLY A 337 -20.35 11.85 8.22
CA GLY A 337 -21.79 12.06 8.03
C GLY A 337 -22.08 13.14 6.98
N LEU A 338 -21.31 14.22 6.98
CA LEU A 338 -21.42 15.30 6.00
C LEU A 338 -21.06 14.85 4.58
N LEU A 339 -19.96 14.08 4.43
CA LEU A 339 -19.58 13.48 3.17
C LEU A 339 -20.65 12.51 2.65
N LEU A 340 -21.17 11.65 3.51
CA LEU A 340 -22.25 10.72 3.17
C LEU A 340 -23.53 11.47 2.78
N TRP A 341 -23.84 12.56 3.48
CA TRP A 341 -24.97 13.40 3.10
C TRP A 341 -24.78 13.97 1.69
N ASN A 342 -23.62 14.59 1.43
CA ASN A 342 -23.34 15.12 0.10
C ASN A 342 -23.42 14.04 -0.98
N PHE A 343 -22.99 12.83 -0.65
CA PHE A 343 -23.07 11.66 -1.51
C PHE A 343 -24.51 11.23 -1.78
N VAL A 344 -25.33 11.04 -0.73
CA VAL A 344 -26.73 10.57 -0.87
C VAL A 344 -27.63 11.64 -1.49
N ARG A 345 -27.34 12.93 -1.24
CA ARG A 345 -28.14 14.03 -1.80
C ARG A 345 -28.20 14.07 -3.33
N GLY A 346 -27.19 13.48 -3.98
CA GLY A 346 -27.13 13.33 -5.45
C GLY A 346 -27.90 12.10 -5.98
N THR A 347 -28.55 11.33 -5.12
CA THR A 347 -29.32 10.14 -5.48
C THR A 347 -30.81 10.36 -5.27
N ASP A 348 -31.65 9.53 -5.88
CA ASP A 348 -33.13 9.61 -5.74
C ASP A 348 -33.66 9.06 -4.39
N ILE A 349 -32.76 8.71 -3.45
CA ILE A 349 -33.12 8.09 -2.15
C ILE A 349 -33.34 9.18 -1.11
N HIS A 350 -34.49 9.83 -1.13
CA HIS A 350 -34.81 10.91 -0.19
C HIS A 350 -35.55 10.46 1.08
N ASP A 351 -36.39 9.42 0.98
CA ASP A 351 -37.34 9.06 2.03
C ASP A 351 -36.71 8.55 3.34
N HIS A 352 -35.49 8.01 3.30
CA HIS A 352 -34.80 7.45 4.48
C HIS A 352 -33.35 7.95 4.63
N MET A 353 -33.04 9.09 4.06
CA MET A 353 -31.68 9.65 3.99
C MET A 353 -30.99 9.71 5.36
N ALA A 354 -31.68 10.23 6.38
CA ALA A 354 -31.11 10.36 7.74
C ALA A 354 -30.77 9.00 8.35
N VAL A 355 -31.65 8.02 8.17
CA VAL A 355 -31.45 6.65 8.68
C VAL A 355 -30.28 6.00 7.94
N LEU A 356 -30.23 6.15 6.62
CA LEU A 356 -29.15 5.59 5.80
C LEU A 356 -27.80 6.15 6.21
N ILE A 357 -27.70 7.48 6.41
CA ILE A 357 -26.47 8.13 6.87
C ILE A 357 -26.08 7.64 8.27
N ALA A 358 -27.02 7.59 9.20
CA ALA A 358 -26.76 7.13 10.57
C ALA A 358 -26.25 5.68 10.59
N VAL A 359 -26.89 4.78 9.84
CA VAL A 359 -26.46 3.39 9.70
C VAL A 359 -25.09 3.29 9.05
N SER A 360 -24.81 4.08 8.01
CA SER A 360 -23.50 4.09 7.33
C SER A 360 -22.37 4.63 8.21
N VAL A 361 -22.64 5.66 9.03
CA VAL A 361 -21.69 6.17 10.02
C VAL A 361 -21.40 5.12 11.08
N LEU A 362 -22.43 4.47 11.61
CA LEU A 362 -22.27 3.37 12.58
C LEU A 362 -21.50 2.19 11.97
N PHE A 363 -21.81 1.82 10.73
CA PHE A 363 -21.09 0.81 9.98
C PHE A 363 -19.61 1.17 9.83
N THR A 364 -19.30 2.41 9.45
CA THR A 364 -17.92 2.89 9.32
C THR A 364 -17.16 2.81 10.65
N LEU A 365 -17.81 3.15 11.77
CA LEU A 365 -17.23 3.04 13.09
C LEU A 365 -16.90 1.60 13.49
N LEU A 366 -17.86 0.70 13.35
CA LEU A 366 -17.72 -0.69 13.80
C LEU A 366 -16.86 -1.53 12.85
N VAL A 367 -17.19 -1.48 11.56
CA VAL A 367 -16.49 -2.27 10.53
C VAL A 367 -15.11 -1.70 10.26
N GLY A 368 -14.92 -0.39 10.36
CA GLY A 368 -13.62 0.25 10.22
C GLY A 368 -12.61 -0.27 11.23
N LEU A 369 -13.00 -0.43 12.48
CA LEU A 369 -12.14 -1.01 13.52
C LEU A 369 -11.78 -2.48 13.22
N ILE A 370 -12.76 -3.26 12.78
CA ILE A 370 -12.54 -4.66 12.39
C ILE A 370 -11.58 -4.74 11.20
N ILE A 371 -11.81 -3.94 10.16
CA ILE A 371 -10.95 -3.92 8.96
C ILE A 371 -9.54 -3.47 9.34
N ALA A 372 -9.36 -2.43 10.15
CA ALA A 372 -8.04 -1.99 10.59
C ALA A 372 -7.28 -3.11 11.32
N SER A 373 -7.98 -3.88 12.18
CA SER A 373 -7.40 -5.03 12.86
C SER A 373 -7.01 -6.14 11.90
N VAL A 374 -7.87 -6.45 10.92
CA VAL A 374 -7.63 -7.45 9.87
C VAL A 374 -6.44 -7.05 8.99
N CYS A 375 -6.40 -5.80 8.57
CA CYS A 375 -5.30 -5.28 7.74
C CYS A 375 -3.96 -5.35 8.48
N GLY A 376 -3.93 -4.96 9.76
CA GLY A 376 -2.71 -5.04 10.57
C GLY A 376 -2.15 -6.46 10.67
N LEU A 377 -3.01 -7.46 10.78
CA LEU A 377 -2.62 -8.87 10.83
C LEU A 377 -2.33 -9.49 9.45
N SER A 378 -3.04 -9.07 8.40
CA SER A 378 -2.87 -9.63 7.07
C SER A 378 -1.57 -9.17 6.40
N LEU A 379 -1.13 -7.94 6.63
CA LEU A 379 0.14 -7.41 6.11
C LEU A 379 1.34 -8.27 6.51
N ILE A 380 1.28 -8.96 7.64
CA ILE A 380 2.34 -9.82 8.16
C ILE A 380 2.43 -11.12 7.35
N HIS A 381 1.30 -11.65 6.88
CA HIS A 381 1.26 -12.91 6.12
C HIS A 381 1.51 -12.71 4.62
N ILE A 382 1.21 -11.53 4.08
CA ILE A 382 1.40 -11.22 2.66
C ILE A 382 2.87 -10.86 2.37
N SER A 383 3.56 -10.26 3.33
CA SER A 383 4.97 -9.88 3.21
C SER A 383 5.96 -10.98 3.61
N GLU A 384 5.50 -12.14 4.06
CA GLU A 384 6.39 -13.29 4.23
C GLU A 384 6.69 -13.92 2.86
N PRO A 385 7.88 -13.69 2.27
CA PRO A 385 8.39 -14.64 1.29
C PRO A 385 8.54 -15.96 2.06
N THR A 386 7.84 -16.98 1.59
CA THR A 386 7.91 -18.36 2.07
C THR A 386 9.21 -18.60 2.83
N ARG A 387 9.11 -18.84 4.13
CA ARG A 387 10.21 -19.41 4.90
C ARG A 387 10.65 -20.66 4.15
N LEU A 388 11.73 -20.57 3.42
CA LEU A 388 12.52 -21.72 3.07
C LEU A 388 12.80 -22.39 4.41
N ARG A 389 12.07 -23.47 4.71
CA ARG A 389 12.44 -24.36 5.79
C ARG A 389 13.92 -24.64 5.59
N ARG A 390 14.73 -24.15 6.51
CA ARG A 390 16.06 -24.69 6.71
C ARG A 390 15.84 -26.16 6.96
N ILE A 391 16.12 -26.97 5.94
CA ILE A 391 16.42 -28.38 6.12
C ILE A 391 17.80 -28.34 6.77
N SER A 392 17.82 -28.53 8.07
CA SER A 392 19.01 -28.87 8.82
C SER A 392 19.38 -30.31 8.51
#